data_431bd11506472eebbcd2dbf1a743329d
#
_entry.id   431bd11506472eebbcd2dbf1a743329d
#
_cell.length_a   1.000
_cell.length_b   1.000
_cell.length_c   1.000
_cell.angle_alpha   90.00
_cell.angle_beta   90.00
_cell.angle_gamma   90.00
#
_symmetry.space_group_name_H-M   'P 1'
#
loop_
_entity.id
_entity.type
_entity.pdbx_description
1 polymer ?
#
loop_
_entity_poly.entity_id
_entity_poly.type
_entity_poly.pdbx_seq_one_letter_code
_entity_poly.pdbx_strand_id
1 'polypeptide(L)'
;MMIAHPPCTYLAVSGAQWYYHPEDKLLPTSERRPHPKYPNRANDREEAIEFFLALANAPIDKIAIENPIGIISSRWRKPDQVVQPFMFGDEARKTTCLWLKNLPKLEPTNIVGEGERIYFKSGKSQPKWYSDAFVK
;
A
#
# COMPACT_ATOMS: atom_id res chain seq x y z
N MET A 1 17.39 -2.28 15.85
CA MET A 1 16.34 -1.61 15.05
C MET A 1 16.04 -2.44 13.81
N MET A 2 14.79 -2.53 13.45
CA MET A 2 14.35 -3.20 12.22
C MET A 2 13.60 -2.21 11.34
N ILE A 3 13.93 -2.19 10.03
CA ILE A 3 13.17 -1.51 9.00
C ILE A 3 12.64 -2.60 8.07
N ALA A 4 11.34 -2.71 7.92
CA ALA A 4 10.71 -3.80 7.18
C ALA A 4 9.83 -3.27 6.03
N HIS A 5 9.90 -3.95 4.90
CA HIS A 5 9.11 -3.70 3.70
C HIS A 5 8.38 -4.99 3.30
N PRO A 6 7.38 -5.44 4.07
CA PRO A 6 6.65 -6.66 3.72
C PRO A 6 5.96 -6.51 2.37
N PRO A 7 5.82 -7.61 1.59
CA PRO A 7 5.14 -7.55 0.31
C PRO A 7 3.75 -6.97 0.42
N CYS A 8 3.41 -6.04 -0.47
CA CYS A 8 2.12 -5.34 -0.46
C CYS A 8 1.10 -5.88 -1.47
N THR A 9 1.45 -6.91 -2.24
CA THR A 9 0.61 -7.49 -3.30
C THR A 9 -0.82 -7.77 -2.84
N TYR A 10 -0.99 -8.34 -1.66
CA TYR A 10 -2.29 -8.69 -1.09
C TYR A 10 -2.80 -7.66 -0.07
N LEU A 11 -2.03 -6.63 0.23
CA LEU A 11 -2.36 -5.64 1.27
C LEU A 11 -2.78 -4.30 0.70
N ALA A 12 -2.21 -3.89 -0.44
CA ALA A 12 -2.43 -2.58 -1.02
C ALA A 12 -3.82 -2.45 -1.68
N VAL A 13 -4.39 -1.26 -1.58
CA VAL A 13 -5.69 -0.93 -2.21
C VAL A 13 -5.67 -1.09 -3.73
N SER A 14 -4.52 -0.91 -4.37
CA SER A 14 -4.37 -1.10 -5.82
C SER A 14 -4.70 -2.51 -6.29
N GLY A 15 -4.56 -3.51 -5.43
CA GLY A 15 -4.90 -4.90 -5.71
C GLY A 15 -6.34 -5.32 -5.36
N ALA A 16 -7.14 -4.39 -4.82
CA ALA A 16 -8.48 -4.71 -4.30
C ALA A 16 -9.43 -5.27 -5.35
N GLN A 17 -9.29 -4.85 -6.61
CA GLN A 17 -10.12 -5.33 -7.72
C GLN A 17 -10.00 -6.84 -7.99
N TRP A 18 -8.94 -7.48 -7.53
CA TRP A 18 -8.65 -8.89 -7.82
C TRP A 18 -9.18 -9.87 -6.75
N TYR A 19 -9.94 -9.38 -5.76
CA TYR A 19 -10.52 -10.24 -4.71
C TYR A 19 -11.84 -10.87 -5.10
N TYR A 20 -12.63 -10.20 -5.92
CA TYR A 20 -13.99 -10.59 -6.23
C TYR A 20 -14.24 -10.68 -7.74
N HIS A 21 -15.24 -11.48 -8.10
CA HIS A 21 -15.67 -11.62 -9.47
C HIS A 21 -16.08 -10.26 -10.06
N PRO A 22 -15.58 -9.90 -11.28
CA PRO A 22 -15.84 -8.57 -11.86
C PRO A 22 -17.32 -8.23 -12.03
N GLU A 23 -18.16 -9.23 -12.24
CA GLU A 23 -19.61 -9.07 -12.41
C GLU A 23 -20.35 -8.75 -11.10
N ASP A 24 -19.73 -9.03 -9.96
CA ASP A 24 -20.38 -8.92 -8.65
C ASP A 24 -20.19 -7.55 -7.97
N LYS A 25 -19.77 -6.54 -8.72
CA LYS A 25 -19.43 -5.21 -8.19
C LYS A 25 -20.57 -4.54 -7.43
N LEU A 26 -21.81 -4.79 -7.84
CA LEU A 26 -23.00 -4.18 -7.22
C LEU A 26 -23.56 -4.99 -6.05
N LEU A 27 -23.03 -6.20 -5.80
CA LEU A 27 -23.46 -7.03 -4.69
C LEU A 27 -22.76 -6.60 -3.38
N PRO A 28 -23.40 -6.83 -2.22
CA PRO A 28 -22.73 -6.74 -0.94
C PRO A 28 -21.49 -7.64 -0.91
N THR A 29 -20.46 -7.22 -0.20
CA THR A 29 -19.17 -7.96 -0.14
C THR A 29 -19.34 -9.41 0.28
N SER A 30 -20.28 -9.68 1.20
CA SER A 30 -20.58 -11.03 1.69
C SER A 30 -21.16 -11.98 0.62
N GLU A 31 -21.72 -11.43 -0.45
CA GLU A 31 -22.36 -12.18 -1.53
C GLU A 31 -21.50 -12.28 -2.79
N ARG A 32 -20.33 -11.63 -2.79
CA ARG A 32 -19.43 -11.64 -3.94
C ARG A 32 -18.64 -12.93 -4.03
N ARG A 33 -18.66 -13.52 -5.22
CA ARG A 33 -17.84 -14.69 -5.54
C ARG A 33 -16.35 -14.32 -5.58
N PRO A 34 -15.44 -15.25 -5.29
CA PRO A 34 -14.02 -15.05 -5.52
C PRO A 34 -13.70 -14.71 -6.97
N HIS A 35 -12.61 -13.99 -7.21
CA HIS A 35 -12.14 -13.69 -8.55
C HIS A 35 -11.75 -14.99 -9.28
N PRO A 36 -12.25 -15.24 -10.51
CA PRO A 36 -12.06 -16.53 -11.19
C PRO A 36 -10.60 -16.86 -11.48
N LYS A 37 -9.78 -15.84 -11.72
CA LYS A 37 -8.33 -15.98 -11.97
C LYS A 37 -7.52 -16.13 -10.67
N TYR A 38 -8.05 -15.65 -9.55
CA TYR A 38 -7.34 -15.63 -8.27
C TYR A 38 -8.27 -16.12 -7.12
N PRO A 39 -8.70 -17.37 -7.17
CA PRO A 39 -9.74 -17.87 -6.25
C PRO A 39 -9.29 -17.92 -4.77
N ASN A 40 -7.99 -18.02 -4.50
CA ASN A 40 -7.43 -18.09 -3.15
C ASN A 40 -6.92 -16.74 -2.62
N ARG A 41 -7.16 -15.65 -3.34
CA ARG A 41 -6.57 -14.35 -2.99
C ARG A 41 -6.97 -13.84 -1.60
N ALA A 42 -8.20 -14.11 -1.17
CA ALA A 42 -8.64 -13.75 0.18
C ALA A 42 -7.85 -14.45 1.27
N ASN A 43 -7.54 -15.73 1.08
CA ASN A 43 -6.69 -16.50 2.00
C ASN A 43 -5.24 -16.00 1.98
N ASP A 44 -4.70 -15.71 0.80
CA ASP A 44 -3.36 -15.14 0.63
C ASP A 44 -3.24 -13.78 1.35
N ARG A 45 -4.32 -13.00 1.36
CA ARG A 45 -4.37 -11.75 2.12
C ARG A 45 -4.28 -11.98 3.63
N GLU A 46 -4.99 -12.95 4.17
CA GLU A 46 -4.94 -13.25 5.60
C GLU A 46 -3.51 -13.67 6.01
N GLU A 47 -2.85 -14.50 5.23
CA GLU A 47 -1.44 -14.87 5.46
C GLU A 47 -0.51 -13.66 5.40
N ALA A 48 -0.74 -12.74 4.45
CA ALA A 48 0.04 -11.51 4.32
C ALA A 48 -0.16 -10.57 5.54
N ILE A 49 -1.38 -10.50 6.06
CA ILE A 49 -1.68 -9.73 7.29
C ILE A 49 -0.96 -10.36 8.48
N GLU A 50 -1.00 -11.68 8.63
CA GLU A 50 -0.30 -12.39 9.70
C GLU A 50 1.21 -12.14 9.66
N PHE A 51 1.80 -12.18 8.47
CA PHE A 51 3.22 -11.87 8.28
C PHE A 51 3.55 -10.42 8.67
N PHE A 52 2.73 -9.47 8.25
CA PHE A 52 2.90 -8.06 8.65
C PHE A 52 2.86 -7.91 10.17
N LEU A 53 1.88 -8.52 10.82
CA LEU A 53 1.73 -8.43 12.28
C LEU A 53 2.85 -9.18 13.02
N ALA A 54 3.39 -10.23 12.46
CA ALA A 54 4.56 -10.92 13.03
C ALA A 54 5.78 -9.99 13.05
N LEU A 55 5.98 -9.20 11.99
CA LEU A 55 7.04 -8.17 11.96
C LEU A 55 6.77 -7.07 13.00
N ALA A 56 5.52 -6.60 13.09
CA ALA A 56 5.14 -5.56 14.04
C ALA A 56 5.31 -5.98 15.50
N ASN A 57 5.11 -7.26 15.79
CA ASN A 57 5.21 -7.85 17.13
C ASN A 57 6.56 -8.51 17.42
N ALA A 58 7.54 -8.37 16.53
CA ALA A 58 8.87 -8.93 16.75
C ALA A 58 9.50 -8.35 18.05
N PRO A 59 10.32 -9.15 18.76
CA PRO A 59 10.97 -8.70 20.01
C PRO A 59 12.15 -7.76 19.73
N ILE A 60 11.88 -6.67 19.02
CA ILE A 60 12.84 -5.65 18.62
C ILE A 60 12.35 -4.32 19.17
N ASP A 61 13.23 -3.56 19.81
CA ASP A 61 12.89 -2.33 20.50
C ASP A 61 12.40 -1.23 19.54
N LYS A 62 13.08 -1.08 18.40
CA LYS A 62 12.76 -0.04 17.40
C LYS A 62 12.40 -0.65 16.06
N ILE A 63 11.19 -0.38 15.60
CA ILE A 63 10.68 -0.94 14.36
C ILE A 63 10.04 0.16 13.51
N ALA A 64 10.34 0.15 12.22
CA ALA A 64 9.62 0.90 11.20
C ALA A 64 9.16 -0.07 10.10
N ILE A 65 7.87 -0.08 9.81
CA ILE A 65 7.29 -0.90 8.74
C ILE A 65 6.67 0.01 7.70
N GLU A 66 7.01 -0.21 6.43
CA GLU A 66 6.50 0.53 5.30
C GLU A 66 5.53 -0.33 4.48
N ASN A 67 4.41 0.26 4.09
CA ASN A 67 3.48 -0.32 3.12
C ASN A 67 2.65 0.79 2.45
N PRO A 68 2.12 0.58 1.24
CA PRO A 68 1.14 1.50 0.65
C PRO A 68 -0.17 1.54 1.45
N ILE A 69 -1.05 2.47 1.09
CA ILE A 69 -2.43 2.47 1.60
C ILE A 69 -3.10 1.13 1.28
N GLY A 70 -3.69 0.52 2.28
CA GLY A 70 -4.29 -0.81 2.13
C GLY A 70 -5.05 -1.28 3.36
N ILE A 71 -5.22 -2.59 3.44
CA ILE A 71 -6.08 -3.26 4.42
C ILE A 71 -5.56 -3.16 5.87
N ILE A 72 -4.27 -2.98 6.09
CA ILE A 72 -3.69 -2.96 7.45
C ILE A 72 -4.31 -1.87 8.31
N SER A 73 -4.60 -0.71 7.73
CA SER A 73 -5.21 0.42 8.46
C SER A 73 -6.56 0.08 9.09
N SER A 74 -7.34 -0.78 8.45
CA SER A 74 -8.66 -1.23 8.94
C SER A 74 -8.60 -2.52 9.75
N ARG A 75 -7.60 -3.37 9.51
CA ARG A 75 -7.49 -4.68 10.17
C ARG A 75 -6.65 -4.63 11.45
N TRP A 76 -5.81 -3.64 11.60
CA TRP A 76 -4.95 -3.46 12.77
C TRP A 76 -5.06 -2.04 13.32
N ARG A 77 -4.30 -1.11 12.79
CA ARG A 77 -4.34 0.30 13.18
C ARG A 77 -3.89 1.21 12.03
N LYS A 78 -4.25 2.48 12.11
CA LYS A 78 -3.78 3.48 11.16
C LYS A 78 -2.25 3.65 11.26
N PRO A 79 -1.57 4.00 10.16
CA PRO A 79 -0.16 4.31 10.20
C PRO A 79 0.10 5.52 11.11
N ASP A 80 1.28 5.54 11.71
CA ASP A 80 1.73 6.69 12.52
C ASP A 80 2.02 7.90 11.64
N GLN A 81 2.44 7.66 10.41
CA GLN A 81 2.79 8.71 9.46
C GLN A 81 2.53 8.26 8.02
N VAL A 82 2.15 9.22 7.18
CA VAL A 82 2.10 9.05 5.72
C VAL A 82 3.09 10.04 5.11
N VAL A 83 3.98 9.52 4.27
CA VAL A 83 5.02 10.32 3.60
C VAL A 83 4.95 10.20 2.09
N GLN A 84 5.60 11.14 1.41
CA GLN A 84 5.75 11.17 -0.04
C GLN A 84 7.23 11.36 -0.39
N PRO A 85 7.73 10.74 -1.47
CA PRO A 85 9.11 10.94 -1.91
C PRO A 85 9.48 12.39 -2.17
N PHE A 86 8.54 13.22 -2.66
CA PHE A 86 8.80 14.63 -2.92
C PHE A 86 9.12 15.44 -1.65
N MET A 87 8.80 14.94 -0.47
CA MET A 87 9.18 15.55 0.82
C MET A 87 10.67 15.38 1.12
N PHE A 88 11.36 14.48 0.41
CA PHE A 88 12.74 14.09 0.66
C PHE A 88 13.65 14.21 -0.57
N GLY A 89 13.27 15.02 -1.55
CA GLY A 89 14.12 15.36 -2.67
C GLY A 89 13.93 14.52 -3.94
N ASP A 90 12.98 13.60 -3.95
CA ASP A 90 12.63 12.80 -5.14
C ASP A 90 11.33 13.31 -5.76
N GLU A 91 11.39 13.84 -6.97
CA GLU A 91 10.22 14.39 -7.68
C GLU A 91 9.21 13.31 -8.08
N ALA A 92 8.64 12.66 -7.06
CA ALA A 92 7.66 11.61 -7.23
C ALA A 92 6.57 11.67 -6.16
N ARG A 93 5.38 11.25 -6.52
CA ARG A 93 4.28 11.03 -5.59
C ARG A 93 4.00 9.53 -5.48
N LYS A 94 4.28 8.98 -4.31
CA LYS A 94 3.98 7.59 -3.95
C LYS A 94 3.58 7.57 -2.49
N THR A 95 2.30 7.57 -2.22
CA THR A 95 1.78 7.58 -0.84
C THR A 95 2.28 6.35 -0.09
N THR A 96 3.06 6.60 0.95
CA THR A 96 3.78 5.59 1.72
C THR A 96 3.39 5.70 3.19
N CYS A 97 2.86 4.61 3.74
CA CYS A 97 2.47 4.54 5.15
C CYS A 97 3.60 3.96 5.99
N LEU A 98 3.83 4.56 7.16
CA LEU A 98 4.82 4.11 8.13
C LEU A 98 4.13 3.76 9.45
N TRP A 99 4.36 2.54 9.94
CA TRP A 99 4.01 2.11 11.29
C TRP A 99 5.29 2.06 12.11
N LEU A 100 5.33 2.83 13.20
CA LEU A 100 6.51 3.07 13.98
C LEU A 100 6.37 2.50 15.40
N LYS A 101 7.44 1.92 15.91
CA LYS A 101 7.60 1.51 17.30
C LYS A 101 8.88 2.14 17.86
N ASN A 102 8.73 2.98 18.88
CA ASN A 102 9.86 3.68 19.56
C ASN A 102 10.77 4.45 18.59
N LEU A 103 10.20 4.99 17.52
CA LEU A 103 10.89 5.84 16.56
C LEU A 103 10.12 7.14 16.35
N PRO A 104 10.82 8.27 16.18
CA PRO A 104 10.20 9.54 15.86
C PRO A 104 9.65 9.53 14.43
N LYS A 105 8.67 10.40 14.18
CA LYS A 105 8.19 10.67 12.82
C LYS A 105 9.29 11.33 12.00
N LEU A 106 9.30 11.06 10.69
CA LEU A 106 10.19 11.72 9.75
C LEU A 106 9.72 13.16 9.51
N GLU A 107 10.69 14.07 9.43
CA GLU A 107 10.44 15.45 9.01
C GLU A 107 10.89 15.63 7.56
N PRO A 108 10.13 16.35 6.72
CA PRO A 108 10.56 16.64 5.36
C PRO A 108 11.94 17.32 5.35
N THR A 109 12.86 16.80 4.54
CA THR A 109 14.23 17.33 4.47
C THR A 109 14.48 18.18 3.24
N ASN A 110 13.75 17.94 2.15
CA ASN A 110 13.91 18.67 0.89
C ASN A 110 12.62 18.56 0.07
N ILE A 111 11.71 19.48 0.24
CA ILE A 111 10.43 19.48 -0.46
C ILE A 111 10.65 19.94 -1.90
N VAL A 112 10.39 19.07 -2.86
CA VAL A 112 10.48 19.32 -4.30
C VAL A 112 9.11 19.15 -4.96
N GLY A 113 9.02 19.27 -6.29
CA GLY A 113 7.78 19.03 -7.05
C GLY A 113 7.31 17.57 -6.96
N GLU A 114 6.01 17.37 -7.13
CA GLU A 114 5.38 16.04 -7.04
C GLU A 114 5.66 15.14 -8.25
N GLY A 115 6.41 15.63 -9.24
CA GLY A 115 6.71 14.93 -10.47
C GLY A 115 5.62 15.05 -11.53
N GLU A 116 5.90 14.52 -12.72
CA GLU A 116 4.98 14.57 -13.86
C GLU A 116 3.84 13.56 -13.70
N ARG A 117 2.69 13.91 -14.24
CA ARG A 117 1.51 13.06 -14.28
C ARG A 117 1.05 12.80 -15.70
N ILE A 118 0.51 11.62 -15.95
CA ILE A 118 -0.17 11.28 -17.19
C ILE A 118 -1.68 11.38 -16.96
N TYR A 119 -2.38 12.06 -17.85
CA TYR A 119 -3.82 12.23 -17.82
C TYR A 119 -4.48 11.39 -18.91
N PHE A 120 -5.50 10.63 -18.52
CA PHE A 120 -6.27 9.81 -19.44
C PHE A 120 -7.52 10.56 -19.95
N LYS A 121 -8.05 10.14 -21.09
CA LYS A 121 -9.30 10.69 -21.64
C LYS A 121 -10.49 10.58 -20.68
N SER A 122 -10.45 9.65 -19.74
CA SER A 122 -11.47 9.47 -18.71
C SER A 122 -11.45 10.54 -17.61
N GLY A 123 -10.48 11.48 -17.63
CA GLY A 123 -10.24 12.47 -16.56
C GLY A 123 -9.42 11.96 -15.39
N LYS A 124 -9.09 10.67 -15.36
CA LYS A 124 -8.19 10.09 -14.36
C LYS A 124 -6.74 10.42 -14.67
N SER A 125 -5.90 10.40 -13.66
CA SER A 125 -4.45 10.61 -13.83
C SER A 125 -3.65 9.68 -12.94
N GLN A 126 -2.40 9.44 -13.33
CA GLN A 126 -1.44 8.70 -12.52
C GLN A 126 -0.05 9.31 -12.64
N PRO A 127 0.84 9.10 -11.66
CA PRO A 127 2.23 9.54 -11.78
C PRO A 127 2.91 8.92 -13.00
N LYS A 128 3.72 9.71 -13.71
CA LYS A 128 4.43 9.23 -14.90
C LYS A 128 5.38 8.08 -14.56
N TRP A 129 6.10 8.15 -13.46
CA TRP A 129 7.01 7.10 -13.03
C TRP A 129 6.31 5.73 -12.90
N TYR A 130 5.05 5.74 -12.46
CA TYR A 130 4.25 4.51 -12.34
C TYR A 130 3.92 3.92 -13.73
N SER A 131 3.58 4.78 -14.70
CA SER A 131 3.36 4.34 -16.08
C SER A 131 4.64 3.79 -16.70
N ASP A 132 5.76 4.47 -16.50
CA ASP A 132 7.05 4.10 -17.09
C ASP A 132 7.56 2.75 -16.54
N ALA A 133 7.20 2.41 -15.29
CA ALA A 133 7.57 1.13 -14.67
C ALA A 133 6.96 -0.09 -15.38
N PHE A 134 5.87 0.08 -16.13
CA PHE A 134 5.18 -0.99 -16.86
C PHE A 134 5.40 -0.96 -18.36
N VAL A 135 6.11 0.04 -18.86
CA VAL A 135 6.52 0.15 -20.28
C VAL A 135 7.91 -0.44 -20.42
N LYS A 136 7.98 -1.67 -20.88
CA LYS A 136 9.25 -2.33 -21.24
C LYS A 136 9.24 -2.71 -22.69
#